data_e23ace20b8f297f358a552a7d0919eff
#
_entry.id   e23ace20b8f297f358a552a7d0919eff
#
_cell.length_a   1.000
_cell.length_b   1.000
_cell.length_c   1.000
_cell.angle_alpha   90.00
_cell.angle_beta   90.00
_cell.angle_gamma   90.00
#
_symmetry.space_group_name_H-M   'P 1'
#
loop_
_entity.id
_entity.type
_entity.pdbx_description
1 polymer ?
#
loop_
_entity_poly.entity_id
_entity_poly.type
_entity_poly.pdbx_seq_one_letter_code
_entity_poly.pdbx_strand_id
1 'polypeptide(L)' 'MATGTKIADVRAKSDDELKAMVLDLRKEQFNLRFQRASGQLEATGRIKAVRRDIARAKTILGERQRAAAPNQPKG' A
#
# COMPACT_ATOMS: atom_id res chain seq x y z
N MET A 1 -14.50 7.78 9.61
CA MET A 1 -14.29 6.86 8.50
C MET A 1 -12.92 6.24 8.56
N ALA A 2 -12.86 4.98 8.51
CA ALA A 2 -11.59 4.29 8.57
C ALA A 2 -10.78 4.61 7.33
N THR A 3 -9.54 4.96 7.52
CA THR A 3 -8.67 5.26 6.40
C THR A 3 -7.75 4.12 6.07
N GLY A 4 -7.65 3.14 6.96
CA GLY A 4 -6.78 2.01 6.73
C GLY A 4 -7.55 0.82 6.20
N THR A 5 -6.87 -0.04 5.50
CA THR A 5 -7.46 -1.26 4.97
C THR A 5 -7.07 -2.41 5.87
N LYS A 6 -8.05 -3.21 6.25
CA LYS A 6 -7.75 -4.36 7.09
C LYS A 6 -6.95 -5.37 6.30
N ILE A 7 -6.02 -6.03 6.99
CA ILE A 7 -5.16 -7.00 6.33
C ILE A 7 -5.98 -8.12 5.69
N ALA A 8 -7.08 -8.50 6.31
CA ALA A 8 -7.92 -9.55 5.75
C ALA A 8 -8.53 -9.14 4.42
N ASP A 9 -8.94 -7.89 4.32
CA ASP A 9 -9.48 -7.38 3.06
C ASP A 9 -8.42 -7.37 1.98
N VAL A 10 -7.21 -6.99 2.35
CA VAL A 10 -6.12 -6.95 1.40
C VAL A 10 -5.79 -8.35 0.93
N ARG A 11 -5.81 -9.32 1.82
CA ARG A 11 -5.51 -10.70 1.45
C ARG A 11 -6.57 -11.29 0.53
N ALA A 12 -7.76 -10.76 0.57
CA ALA A 12 -8.83 -11.25 -0.29
C ALA A 12 -8.75 -10.75 -1.72
N LYS A 13 -7.89 -9.77 -1.96
CA LYS A 13 -7.78 -9.19 -3.29
C LYS A 13 -6.90 -10.06 -4.20
N SER A 14 -7.19 -10.00 -5.49
CA SER A 14 -6.35 -10.67 -6.47
C SER A 14 -5.04 -9.92 -6.64
N ASP A 15 -4.08 -10.56 -7.31
CA ASP A 15 -2.79 -9.91 -7.54
C ASP A 15 -2.95 -8.62 -8.33
N ASP A 16 -3.79 -8.66 -9.36
CA ASP A 16 -4.01 -7.47 -10.16
C ASP A 16 -4.64 -6.36 -9.34
N GLU A 17 -5.57 -6.72 -8.47
CA GLU A 17 -6.20 -5.74 -7.60
C GLU A 17 -5.19 -5.14 -6.62
N LEU A 18 -4.30 -5.97 -6.12
CA LEU A 18 -3.27 -5.47 -5.21
C LEU A 18 -2.33 -4.53 -5.92
N LYS A 19 -1.94 -4.85 -7.14
CA LYS A 19 -1.08 -3.96 -7.90
C LYS A 19 -1.75 -2.64 -8.19
N ALA A 20 -3.01 -2.69 -8.55
CA ALA A 20 -3.76 -1.46 -8.80
C ALA A 20 -3.89 -0.64 -7.52
N MET A 21 -4.12 -1.31 -6.41
CA MET A 21 -4.22 -0.65 -5.12
C MET A 21 -2.92 0.07 -4.77
N VAL A 22 -1.79 -0.58 -5.01
CA VAL A 22 -0.50 0.04 -4.73
C VAL A 22 -0.30 1.28 -5.58
N LEU A 23 -0.66 1.20 -6.85
CA LEU A 23 -0.52 2.35 -7.73
C LEU A 23 -1.39 3.51 -7.27
N ASP A 24 -2.63 3.21 -6.92
CA ASP A 24 -3.53 4.26 -6.45
C ASP A 24 -3.03 4.88 -5.18
N LEU A 25 -2.56 4.05 -4.26
CA LEU A 25 -2.04 4.56 -3.00
C LEU A 25 -0.80 5.40 -3.19
N ARG A 26 0.04 5.04 -4.14
CA ARG A 26 1.23 5.84 -4.42
C ARG A 26 0.85 7.20 -4.98
N LYS A 27 -0.15 7.24 -5.84
CA LYS A 27 -0.63 8.52 -6.35
C LYS A 27 -1.18 9.37 -5.23
N GLU A 28 -1.95 8.76 -4.35
CA GLU A 28 -2.48 9.48 -3.22
C GLU A 28 -1.38 9.98 -2.31
N GLN A 29 -0.37 9.15 -2.08
CA GLN A 29 0.75 9.56 -1.26
C GLN A 29 1.46 10.77 -1.86
N PHE A 30 1.63 10.76 -3.16
CA PHE A 30 2.28 11.90 -3.82
C PHE A 30 1.45 13.16 -3.63
N ASN A 31 0.15 13.06 -3.81
CA ASN A 31 -0.72 14.22 -3.62
C ASN A 31 -0.70 14.71 -2.18
N LEU A 32 -0.68 13.79 -1.24
CA LEU A 32 -0.65 14.16 0.17
C LEU A 32 0.66 14.86 0.52
N ARG A 33 1.76 14.41 -0.05
CA ARG A 33 3.03 15.09 0.17
C ARG A 33 2.99 16.51 -0.34
N PHE A 34 2.33 16.70 -1.46
CA PHE A 34 2.16 18.02 -2.03
C PHE A 34 1.35 18.90 -1.09
N GLN A 35 0.26 18.35 -0.57
CA GLN A 35 -0.58 19.09 0.37
C GLN A 35 0.17 19.42 1.65
N ARG A 36 0.98 18.50 2.10
CA ARG A 36 1.77 18.73 3.31
C ARG A 36 2.75 19.88 3.09
N ALA A 37 3.34 19.93 1.93
CA ALA A 37 4.27 21.00 1.61
C ALA A 37 3.57 22.36 1.60
N SER A 38 2.26 22.34 1.36
CA SER A 38 1.47 23.58 1.41
C SER A 38 1.03 23.95 2.81
N GLY A 39 1.42 23.18 3.81
CA GLY A 39 1.10 23.51 5.18
C GLY A 39 -0.14 22.86 5.73
N GLN A 40 -0.70 21.88 5.04
CA GLN A 40 -1.90 21.19 5.52
C GLN A 40 -1.49 20.08 6.49
N LEU A 41 -1.73 20.32 7.76
CA LEU A 41 -1.30 19.39 8.80
C LEU A 41 -2.05 18.06 8.74
N GLU A 42 -3.29 18.09 8.28
CA GLU A 42 -4.07 16.86 8.22
C GLU A 42 -3.47 15.84 7.27
N ALA A 43 -2.72 16.30 6.29
CA ALA A 43 -2.13 15.39 5.33
C ALA A 43 -1.12 14.45 5.98
N THR A 44 -0.53 14.86 7.10
CA THR A 44 0.48 14.03 7.75
C THR A 44 -0.09 12.69 8.22
N GLY A 45 -1.26 12.72 8.84
CA GLY A 45 -1.89 11.50 9.29
C GLY A 45 -2.26 10.58 8.14
N ARG A 46 -2.78 11.16 7.07
CA ARG A 46 -3.15 10.36 5.92
C ARG A 46 -1.93 9.77 5.23
N ILE A 47 -0.84 10.50 5.21
CA ILE A 47 0.39 9.96 4.63
C ILE A 47 0.82 8.70 5.35
N LYS A 48 0.75 8.71 6.67
CA LYS A 48 1.11 7.52 7.44
C LYS A 48 0.19 6.35 7.14
N ALA A 49 -1.11 6.62 7.06
CA ALA A 49 -2.07 5.56 6.77
C ALA A 49 -1.85 4.98 5.39
N VAL A 50 -1.60 5.83 4.41
CA VAL A 50 -1.36 5.37 3.05
C VAL A 50 -0.09 4.55 2.97
N ARG A 51 0.97 5.00 3.63
CA ARG A 51 2.22 4.25 3.65
C ARG A 51 2.02 2.87 4.24
N ARG A 52 1.24 2.77 5.29
CA ARG A 52 0.97 1.49 5.93
C ARG A 52 0.21 0.57 4.98
N ASP A 53 -0.78 1.11 4.28
CA ASP A 53 -1.55 0.32 3.34
C ASP A 53 -0.68 -0.16 2.18
N ILE A 54 0.19 0.69 1.69
CA ILE A 54 1.12 0.29 0.63
C ILE A 54 2.01 -0.85 1.12
N ALA A 55 2.52 -0.73 2.33
CA ALA A 55 3.39 -1.75 2.89
C ALA A 55 2.65 -3.08 3.02
N ARG A 56 1.40 -3.05 3.44
CA ARG A 56 0.62 -4.27 3.57
C ARG A 56 0.38 -4.93 2.23
N ALA A 57 0.01 -4.14 1.23
CA ALA A 57 -0.23 -4.68 -0.10
C ALA A 57 1.04 -5.28 -0.67
N LYS A 58 2.15 -4.60 -0.52
CA LYS A 58 3.42 -5.10 -1.02
C LYS A 58 3.85 -6.37 -0.30
N THR A 59 3.60 -6.42 0.99
CA THR A 59 3.94 -7.60 1.77
C THR A 59 3.17 -8.82 1.27
N ILE A 60 1.88 -8.65 1.03
CA ILE A 60 1.07 -9.76 0.56
C ILE A 60 1.47 -10.18 -0.84
N LEU A 61 1.75 -9.22 -1.71
CA LEU A 61 2.24 -9.55 -3.04
C LEU A 61 3.54 -10.33 -2.95
N GLY A 62 4.43 -9.91 -2.06
CA GLY A 62 5.69 -10.62 -1.87
C GLY A 62 5.49 -12.02 -1.36
N GLU A 63 4.56 -12.21 -0.44
CA GLU A 63 4.24 -13.54 0.06
C GLU A 63 3.74 -14.45 -1.04
N ARG A 64 2.86 -13.91 -1.90
CA ARG A 64 2.32 -14.70 -2.99
C ARG A 64 3.40 -15.07 -4.01
N GLN A 65 4.28 -14.14 -4.28
CA GLN A 65 5.37 -14.42 -5.20
C GLN A 65 6.30 -15.48 -4.65
N ARG A 66 6.57 -15.44 -3.36
CA ARG A 66 7.40 -16.45 -2.75
C ARG A 66 6.73 -17.81 -2.76
N ALA A 67 5.43 -17.84 -2.54
CA ALA A 67 4.71 -19.10 -2.58
C ALA A 67 4.66 -19.67 -3.98
N ALA A 68 4.55 -18.80 -4.98
CA ALA A 68 4.49 -19.25 -6.36
C ALA A 68 5.86 -19.62 -6.91
N ALA A 69 6.93 -19.08 -6.34
CA ALA A 69 8.29 -19.34 -6.81
C ALA A 69 9.17 -19.67 -5.63
N PRO A 70 9.01 -20.87 -5.06
CA PRO A 70 9.73 -21.22 -3.84
C PRO A 70 11.24 -21.21 -4.01
N ASN A 71 11.73 -21.39 -5.20
CA ASN A 71 13.17 -21.39 -5.43
C ASN A 71 13.74 -20.05 -5.73
N GLN A 72 12.97 -19.04 -5.52
CA GLN A 72 13.43 -17.73 -5.86
C GLN A 72 14.65 -17.36 -5.04
N PRO A 73 15.72 -16.99 -5.66
CA PRO A 73 16.91 -16.60 -4.92
C PRO A 73 16.61 -15.35 -4.14
N LYS A 74 17.14 -15.35 -2.96
CA LYS A 74 16.89 -14.27 -2.12
C LYS A 74 17.81 -13.18 -2.52
N GLY A 75 17.72 -12.52 -3.23
CA GLY A 75 18.69 -11.52 -3.67
C GLY A 75 19.10 -10.57 -2.57
#